data_6d1a5b5ea36eee4b827025fce012a44a
#
_entry.id   6d1a5b5ea36eee4b827025fce012a44a
#
_cell.length_a   1.000
_cell.length_b   1.000
_cell.length_c   1.000
_cell.angle_alpha   90.00
_cell.angle_beta   90.00
_cell.angle_gamma   90.00
#
_symmetry.space_group_name_H-M   'P 1'
#
loop_
_entity.id
_entity.type
_entity.pdbx_description
1 polymer ?
#
loop_
_entity_poly.entity_id
_entity_poly.type
_entity_poly.pdbx_seq_one_letter_code
_entity_poly.pdbx_strand_id
1 'polypeptide(L)'
;MCYDVIIIGAGPAGLTAGIYAKSKAMNTLILESGRVGGQLVSLYPEKGVHNYPGFETIQARKLSDRLYAQAESVGCVIKEFEKAETIENGDDELIVTTVKDTYHTKSVIIAIGMGSFKPKRMGCPGELEFEGKGVSYVLPSKEELVGKKVTMFGGGNSAIDMALVADSVTDTTIVHRRPDFRADELTVEKLNQSNIRKIMNASLVSINGSDHVESVTVSQDGMEIVVPTDLAVINIGISADLEDLKKWGLDLTEEGLLKVGTDMATSRPGIFACGDAVDYPGKFKQITTAMGEATTAVLMAHKFVKKPYWTK
;
A
#
# COMPACT_ATOMS: atom_id res chain seq x y z
N MET A 1 -7.20 24.67 -18.02
CA MET A 1 -7.52 25.06 -16.62
C MET A 1 -6.31 24.69 -15.77
N CYS A 2 -5.73 25.62 -15.01
CA CYS A 2 -4.56 25.35 -14.16
C CYS A 2 -5.01 25.09 -12.73
N TYR A 3 -4.56 23.98 -12.14
CA TYR A 3 -4.80 23.65 -10.74
C TYR A 3 -3.83 24.40 -9.83
N ASP A 4 -4.21 24.65 -8.58
CA ASP A 4 -3.26 25.12 -7.58
C ASP A 4 -2.37 23.97 -7.09
N VAL A 5 -2.94 22.75 -7.00
CA VAL A 5 -2.22 21.55 -6.62
C VAL A 5 -2.80 20.29 -7.29
N ILE A 6 -1.93 19.45 -7.81
CA ILE A 6 -2.26 18.06 -8.20
C ILE A 6 -1.64 17.12 -7.17
N ILE A 7 -2.44 16.20 -6.67
CA ILE A 7 -2.03 15.17 -5.72
C ILE A 7 -1.99 13.84 -6.48
N ILE A 8 -0.85 13.15 -6.44
CA ILE A 8 -0.67 11.87 -7.11
C ILE A 8 -0.72 10.75 -6.09
N GLY A 9 -1.79 9.96 -6.15
CA GLY A 9 -2.13 8.88 -5.21
C GLY A 9 -3.32 9.25 -4.33
N ALA A 10 -4.26 8.31 -4.16
CA ALA A 10 -5.47 8.45 -3.34
C ALA A 10 -5.52 7.43 -2.18
N GLY A 11 -4.38 7.09 -1.61
CA GLY A 11 -4.28 6.43 -0.30
C GLY A 11 -4.58 7.41 0.84
N PRO A 12 -4.43 6.98 2.11
CA PRO A 12 -4.69 7.84 3.28
C PRO A 12 -3.97 9.20 3.24
N ALA A 13 -2.71 9.22 2.80
CA ALA A 13 -1.95 10.46 2.65
C ALA A 13 -2.55 11.38 1.58
N GLY A 14 -2.84 10.86 0.39
CA GLY A 14 -3.38 11.67 -0.71
C GLY A 14 -4.78 12.19 -0.44
N LEU A 15 -5.66 11.37 0.16
CA LEU A 15 -7.00 11.81 0.59
C LEU A 15 -6.90 12.90 1.65
N THR A 16 -6.00 12.75 2.64
CA THR A 16 -5.73 13.78 3.64
C THR A 16 -5.22 15.07 2.99
N ALA A 17 -4.29 14.96 2.05
CA ALA A 17 -3.79 16.12 1.30
C ALA A 17 -4.93 16.83 0.57
N GLY A 18 -5.84 16.10 -0.09
CA GLY A 18 -7.01 16.66 -0.75
C GLY A 18 -7.92 17.44 0.20
N ILE A 19 -8.27 16.85 1.33
CA ILE A 19 -9.12 17.46 2.37
C ILE A 19 -8.48 18.77 2.86
N TYR A 20 -7.19 18.76 3.19
CA TYR A 20 -6.48 19.95 3.65
C TYR A 20 -6.32 21.00 2.54
N ALA A 21 -6.07 20.62 1.30
CA ALA A 21 -6.00 21.56 0.18
C ALA A 21 -7.33 22.27 -0.04
N LYS A 22 -8.46 21.56 0.05
CA LYS A 22 -9.79 22.16 0.00
C LYS A 22 -10.04 23.11 1.17
N SER A 23 -9.59 22.79 2.38
CA SER A 23 -9.68 23.69 3.53
C SER A 23 -8.90 24.99 3.34
N LYS A 24 -7.91 25.01 2.45
CA LYS A 24 -7.14 26.18 2.02
C LYS A 24 -7.69 26.84 0.75
N ALA A 25 -8.88 26.47 0.31
CA ALA A 25 -9.52 26.97 -0.91
C ALA A 25 -8.62 26.83 -2.16
N MET A 26 -7.83 25.74 -2.22
CA MET A 26 -7.01 25.43 -3.40
C MET A 26 -7.84 24.68 -4.45
N ASN A 27 -7.65 25.06 -5.72
CA ASN A 27 -8.15 24.26 -6.85
C ASN A 27 -7.34 22.98 -6.94
N THR A 28 -7.94 21.84 -6.61
CA THR A 28 -7.24 20.57 -6.33
C THR A 28 -7.77 19.45 -7.20
N LEU A 29 -6.86 18.66 -7.77
CA LEU A 29 -7.12 17.39 -8.45
C LEU A 29 -6.34 16.29 -7.76
N ILE A 30 -6.96 15.14 -7.55
CA ILE A 30 -6.30 13.90 -7.09
C ILE A 30 -6.31 12.91 -8.25
N LEU A 31 -5.13 12.36 -8.58
CA LEU A 31 -4.94 11.34 -9.59
C LEU A 31 -4.60 10.02 -8.91
N GLU A 32 -5.32 8.94 -9.24
CA GLU A 32 -5.09 7.61 -8.69
C GLU A 32 -4.93 6.60 -9.83
N SER A 33 -3.86 5.82 -9.78
CA SER A 33 -3.54 4.83 -10.80
C SER A 33 -4.47 3.63 -10.82
N GLY A 34 -5.09 3.33 -9.69
CA GLY A 34 -6.04 2.24 -9.50
C GLY A 34 -7.34 2.72 -8.87
N ARG A 35 -7.78 2.01 -7.84
CA ARG A 35 -8.92 2.41 -7.01
C ARG A 35 -8.48 3.21 -5.80
N VAL A 36 -9.32 4.13 -5.38
CA VAL A 36 -9.13 4.91 -4.15
C VAL A 36 -8.94 3.99 -2.95
N GLY A 37 -8.03 4.37 -2.04
CA GLY A 37 -7.80 3.71 -0.77
C GLY A 37 -6.38 3.18 -0.56
N GLY A 38 -5.59 3.05 -1.63
CA GLY A 38 -4.20 2.60 -1.55
C GLY A 38 -4.07 1.24 -0.86
N GLN A 39 -3.07 1.08 0.01
CA GLN A 39 -2.78 -0.18 0.71
C GLN A 39 -3.96 -0.72 1.54
N LEU A 40 -4.78 0.14 2.10
CA LEU A 40 -5.93 -0.26 2.94
C LEU A 40 -6.97 -1.07 2.17
N VAL A 41 -7.05 -0.87 0.86
CA VAL A 41 -8.00 -1.56 -0.01
C VAL A 41 -7.32 -2.64 -0.84
N SER A 42 -6.10 -2.38 -1.34
CA SER A 42 -5.43 -3.27 -2.27
C SER A 42 -4.68 -4.44 -1.62
N LEU A 43 -4.22 -4.29 -0.36
CA LEU A 43 -3.38 -5.30 0.28
C LEU A 43 -4.06 -6.04 1.44
N TYR A 44 -4.82 -5.32 2.28
CA TYR A 44 -5.37 -5.90 3.50
C TYR A 44 -6.73 -5.30 3.90
N PRO A 45 -7.73 -5.36 2.99
CA PRO A 45 -9.03 -4.70 3.21
C PRO A 45 -9.77 -5.19 4.45
N GLU A 46 -9.59 -6.46 4.82
CA GLU A 46 -10.26 -7.09 5.97
C GLU A 46 -9.51 -6.95 7.29
N LYS A 47 -8.27 -6.41 7.26
CA LYS A 47 -7.44 -6.26 8.46
C LYS A 47 -8.00 -5.23 9.41
N GLY A 48 -8.02 -5.56 10.72
CA GLY A 48 -8.27 -4.60 11.80
C GLY A 48 -7.07 -3.66 12.00
N VAL A 49 -7.33 -2.36 11.98
CA VAL A 49 -6.35 -1.32 12.30
C VAL A 49 -6.57 -0.90 13.74
N HIS A 50 -5.59 -1.16 14.62
CA HIS A 50 -5.68 -0.91 16.07
C HIS A 50 -4.89 0.34 16.52
N ASN A 51 -4.04 0.87 15.64
CA ASN A 51 -3.14 1.97 15.94
C ASN A 51 -3.50 3.27 15.20
N TYR A 52 -4.78 3.45 14.87
CA TYR A 52 -5.30 4.68 14.29
C TYR A 52 -6.13 5.43 15.35
N PRO A 53 -5.62 6.56 15.90
CA PRO A 53 -6.33 7.33 16.92
C PRO A 53 -7.73 7.75 16.49
N GLY A 54 -8.70 7.63 17.39
CA GLY A 54 -10.12 7.89 17.12
C GLY A 54 -10.96 6.63 16.95
N PHE A 55 -10.31 5.45 16.82
CA PHE A 55 -10.97 4.16 16.80
C PHE A 55 -10.19 3.17 17.67
N GLU A 56 -10.89 2.43 18.52
CA GLU A 56 -10.29 1.28 19.23
C GLU A 56 -9.80 0.24 18.20
N THR A 57 -10.65 -0.05 17.23
CA THR A 57 -10.33 -0.89 16.07
C THR A 57 -11.23 -0.47 14.91
N ILE A 58 -10.67 -0.36 13.72
CA ILE A 58 -11.43 -0.14 12.49
C ILE A 58 -10.89 -1.03 11.38
N GLN A 59 -11.78 -1.64 10.60
CA GLN A 59 -11.39 -2.40 9.43
C GLN A 59 -10.74 -1.48 8.38
N ALA A 60 -9.64 -1.93 7.76
CA ALA A 60 -8.86 -1.11 6.84
C ALA A 60 -9.70 -0.53 5.69
N ARG A 61 -10.56 -1.35 5.07
CA ARG A 61 -11.50 -0.89 4.04
C ARG A 61 -12.43 0.21 4.57
N LYS A 62 -13.02 0.01 5.74
CA LYS A 62 -13.93 1.00 6.34
C LYS A 62 -13.25 2.32 6.68
N LEU A 63 -11.97 2.26 7.08
CA LEU A 63 -11.18 3.48 7.29
C LEU A 63 -10.98 4.22 5.97
N SER A 64 -10.62 3.51 4.91
CA SER A 64 -10.49 4.07 3.57
C SER A 64 -11.79 4.69 3.06
N ASP A 65 -12.92 3.98 3.18
CA ASP A 65 -14.23 4.46 2.74
C ASP A 65 -14.62 5.77 3.46
N ARG A 66 -14.31 5.89 4.76
CA ARG A 66 -14.56 7.12 5.54
C ARG A 66 -13.69 8.28 5.08
N LEU A 67 -12.40 8.04 4.81
CA LEU A 67 -11.49 9.07 4.29
C LEU A 67 -11.92 9.54 2.89
N TYR A 68 -12.34 8.60 2.04
CA TYR A 68 -12.85 8.88 0.71
C TYR A 68 -14.14 9.72 0.77
N ALA A 69 -15.12 9.29 1.55
CA ALA A 69 -16.37 10.02 1.72
C ALA A 69 -16.14 11.45 2.27
N GLN A 70 -15.17 11.61 3.18
CA GLN A 70 -14.80 12.94 3.68
C GLN A 70 -14.17 13.80 2.57
N ALA A 71 -13.28 13.25 1.76
CA ALA A 71 -12.68 13.97 0.63
C ALA A 71 -13.73 14.40 -0.40
N GLU A 72 -14.70 13.53 -0.72
CA GLU A 72 -15.83 13.88 -1.59
C GLU A 72 -16.70 14.98 -0.98
N SER A 73 -17.03 14.89 0.31
CA SER A 73 -17.90 15.87 0.99
C SER A 73 -17.34 17.29 0.98
N VAL A 74 -16.02 17.46 0.94
CA VAL A 74 -15.37 18.77 0.81
C VAL A 74 -15.10 19.18 -0.64
N GLY A 75 -15.57 18.41 -1.62
CA GLY A 75 -15.49 18.70 -3.05
C GLY A 75 -14.14 18.41 -3.68
N CYS A 76 -13.41 17.39 -3.22
CA CYS A 76 -12.24 16.89 -3.95
C CYS A 76 -12.68 16.24 -5.28
N VAL A 77 -11.99 16.59 -6.35
CA VAL A 77 -12.10 15.88 -7.64
C VAL A 77 -11.06 14.80 -7.65
N ILE A 78 -11.49 13.54 -7.77
CA ILE A 78 -10.62 12.36 -7.78
C ILE A 78 -10.83 11.61 -9.09
N LYS A 79 -9.74 11.33 -9.80
CA LYS A 79 -9.76 10.54 -11.02
C LYS A 79 -9.07 9.20 -10.77
N GLU A 80 -9.86 8.14 -10.78
CA GLU A 80 -9.40 6.77 -10.69
C GLU A 80 -8.93 6.22 -12.03
N PHE A 81 -8.06 5.21 -12.00
CA PHE A 81 -7.48 4.57 -13.17
C PHE A 81 -6.81 5.58 -14.10
N GLU A 82 -6.18 6.59 -13.51
CA GLU A 82 -5.49 7.66 -14.20
C GLU A 82 -4.08 7.85 -13.63
N LYS A 83 -3.16 7.05 -14.13
CA LYS A 83 -1.77 7.00 -13.70
C LYS A 83 -1.00 8.22 -14.23
N ALA A 84 -0.34 8.96 -13.35
CA ALA A 84 0.63 9.98 -13.72
C ALA A 84 1.92 9.33 -14.25
N GLU A 85 2.38 9.76 -15.42
CA GLU A 85 3.57 9.23 -16.09
C GLU A 85 4.76 10.17 -15.99
N THR A 86 4.55 11.48 -16.25
CA THR A 86 5.61 12.48 -16.19
C THR A 86 5.19 13.72 -15.40
N ILE A 87 6.20 14.43 -14.86
CA ILE A 87 6.06 15.74 -14.26
C ILE A 87 7.14 16.63 -14.89
N GLU A 88 6.74 17.53 -15.75
CA GLU A 88 7.63 18.42 -16.49
C GLU A 88 7.49 19.86 -16.00
N ASN A 89 8.53 20.67 -16.23
CA ASN A 89 8.46 22.12 -15.96
C ASN A 89 7.89 22.83 -17.18
N GLY A 90 6.85 23.65 -16.99
CA GLY A 90 6.44 24.69 -17.92
C GLY A 90 7.06 26.05 -17.56
N ASP A 91 6.58 27.11 -18.18
CA ASP A 91 7.14 28.48 -17.98
C ASP A 91 6.95 28.98 -16.53
N ASP A 92 5.74 28.90 -15.98
CA ASP A 92 5.40 29.29 -14.60
C ASP A 92 4.53 28.21 -13.90
N GLU A 93 4.58 26.99 -14.38
CA GLU A 93 3.72 25.89 -13.93
C GLU A 93 4.44 24.54 -14.05
N LEU A 94 3.81 23.52 -13.53
CA LEU A 94 4.17 22.13 -13.73
C LEU A 94 3.15 21.47 -14.66
N ILE A 95 3.62 20.59 -15.52
CA ILE A 95 2.79 19.83 -16.46
C ILE A 95 2.82 18.37 -16.01
N VAL A 96 1.67 17.83 -15.65
CA VAL A 96 1.50 16.42 -15.27
C VAL A 96 0.82 15.69 -16.41
N THR A 97 1.54 14.77 -17.05
CA THR A 97 0.98 13.91 -18.10
C THR A 97 0.60 12.57 -17.49
N THR A 98 -0.60 12.11 -17.83
CA THR A 98 -1.14 10.82 -17.40
C THR A 98 -1.34 9.91 -18.61
N VAL A 99 -1.74 8.67 -18.36
CA VAL A 99 -2.14 7.72 -19.41
C VAL A 99 -3.36 8.18 -20.22
N LYS A 100 -4.09 9.22 -19.79
CA LYS A 100 -5.34 9.69 -20.42
C LYS A 100 -5.31 11.13 -20.88
N ASP A 101 -4.63 12.01 -20.12
CA ASP A 101 -4.73 13.47 -20.33
C ASP A 101 -3.48 14.20 -19.83
N THR A 102 -3.41 15.50 -20.06
CA THR A 102 -2.34 16.38 -19.59
C THR A 102 -2.95 17.50 -18.74
N TYR A 103 -2.36 17.75 -17.57
CA TYR A 103 -2.84 18.70 -16.58
C TYR A 103 -1.78 19.73 -16.25
N HIS A 104 -2.22 20.98 -16.09
CA HIS A 104 -1.40 22.12 -15.70
C HIS A 104 -1.64 22.45 -14.23
N THR A 105 -0.58 22.64 -13.46
CA THR A 105 -0.66 22.91 -12.02
C THR A 105 0.48 23.78 -11.53
N LYS A 106 0.27 24.53 -10.44
CA LYS A 106 1.31 25.32 -9.79
C LYS A 106 2.16 24.52 -8.82
N SER A 107 1.63 23.41 -8.31
CA SER A 107 2.36 22.53 -7.41
C SER A 107 1.89 21.07 -7.53
N VAL A 108 2.73 20.14 -7.11
CA VAL A 108 2.42 18.70 -7.07
C VAL A 108 2.72 18.16 -5.67
N ILE A 109 1.85 17.27 -5.19
CA ILE A 109 2.11 16.47 -3.98
C ILE A 109 2.11 14.99 -4.37
N ILE A 110 3.25 14.33 -4.17
CA ILE A 110 3.42 12.91 -4.47
C ILE A 110 3.05 12.11 -3.21
N ALA A 111 1.96 11.34 -3.29
CA ALA A 111 1.40 10.54 -2.20
C ALA A 111 1.16 9.08 -2.64
N ILE A 112 2.03 8.55 -3.50
CA ILE A 112 1.89 7.23 -4.16
C ILE A 112 2.13 6.03 -3.23
N GLY A 113 2.49 6.27 -1.97
CA GLY A 113 2.83 5.21 -1.03
C GLY A 113 4.04 4.41 -1.52
N MET A 114 3.90 3.10 -1.63
CA MET A 114 4.96 2.23 -2.18
C MET A 114 4.85 2.03 -3.70
N GLY A 115 4.09 2.89 -4.40
CA GLY A 115 3.86 2.79 -5.85
C GLY A 115 2.92 1.66 -6.24
N SER A 116 3.06 1.19 -7.46
CA SER A 116 2.36 -0.02 -7.90
C SER A 116 2.95 -1.22 -7.16
N PHE A 117 2.09 -1.94 -6.42
CA PHE A 117 2.56 -3.10 -5.68
C PHE A 117 2.78 -4.27 -6.61
N LYS A 118 4.03 -4.73 -6.66
CA LYS A 118 4.33 -6.06 -7.18
C LYS A 118 4.56 -6.96 -5.98
N PRO A 119 3.72 -7.96 -5.73
CA PRO A 119 3.99 -8.93 -4.68
C PRO A 119 5.32 -9.62 -4.97
N LYS A 120 6.11 -9.83 -3.92
CA LYS A 120 7.31 -10.65 -4.04
C LYS A 120 6.88 -12.08 -4.31
N ARG A 121 7.46 -12.65 -5.35
CA ARG A 121 7.22 -14.03 -5.76
C ARG A 121 8.20 -14.97 -5.07
N MET A 122 7.78 -16.21 -4.86
CA MET A 122 8.65 -17.27 -4.36
C MET A 122 9.54 -17.82 -5.48
N GLY A 123 9.09 -17.70 -6.74
CA GLY A 123 9.80 -18.20 -7.91
C GLY A 123 9.79 -19.71 -8.06
N CYS A 124 8.81 -20.38 -7.48
CA CYS A 124 8.70 -21.85 -7.55
C CYS A 124 7.83 -22.32 -8.72
N PRO A 125 7.98 -23.58 -9.15
CA PRO A 125 7.07 -24.20 -10.11
C PRO A 125 5.61 -24.11 -9.67
N GLY A 126 4.70 -23.82 -10.60
CA GLY A 126 3.27 -23.69 -10.37
C GLY A 126 2.82 -22.31 -9.89
N GLU A 127 3.72 -21.44 -9.37
CA GLU A 127 3.30 -20.13 -8.83
C GLU A 127 2.61 -19.26 -9.88
N LEU A 128 3.19 -19.14 -11.07
CA LEU A 128 2.62 -18.33 -12.17
C LEU A 128 1.46 -19.03 -12.86
N GLU A 129 1.53 -20.32 -12.99
CA GLU A 129 0.53 -21.15 -13.67
C GLU A 129 -0.82 -21.10 -12.96
N PHE A 130 -0.78 -21.12 -11.62
CA PHE A 130 -1.97 -21.10 -10.77
C PHE A 130 -2.31 -19.72 -10.22
N GLU A 131 -1.67 -18.64 -10.66
CA GLU A 131 -2.05 -17.28 -10.28
C GLU A 131 -3.49 -16.98 -10.70
N GLY A 132 -4.36 -16.64 -9.72
CA GLY A 132 -5.81 -16.52 -9.93
C GLY A 132 -6.59 -17.84 -9.99
N LYS A 133 -5.90 -19.00 -9.95
CA LYS A 133 -6.49 -20.34 -9.94
C LYS A 133 -6.15 -21.09 -8.66
N GLY A 134 -6.06 -20.39 -7.53
CA GLY A 134 -5.69 -20.93 -6.23
C GLY A 134 -4.34 -20.43 -5.72
N VAL A 135 -3.61 -19.59 -6.46
CA VAL A 135 -2.51 -18.76 -5.95
C VAL A 135 -2.97 -17.32 -5.87
N SER A 136 -2.75 -16.70 -4.73
CA SER A 136 -3.06 -15.29 -4.49
C SER A 136 -1.97 -14.62 -3.65
N TYR A 137 -1.83 -13.30 -3.79
CA TYR A 137 -0.94 -12.47 -2.98
C TYR A 137 -1.70 -11.59 -1.97
N VAL A 138 -3.03 -11.66 -2.01
CA VAL A 138 -3.95 -11.01 -1.09
C VAL A 138 -4.95 -12.04 -0.58
N LEU A 139 -5.48 -11.84 0.63
CA LEU A 139 -6.51 -12.72 1.14
C LEU A 139 -7.86 -12.36 0.48
N PRO A 140 -8.55 -13.30 -0.17
CA PRO A 140 -9.92 -13.10 -0.65
C PRO A 140 -10.91 -12.80 0.47
N SER A 141 -12.15 -12.44 0.11
CA SER A 141 -13.22 -12.23 1.09
C SER A 141 -13.53 -13.49 1.89
N LYS A 142 -14.07 -13.33 3.10
CA LYS A 142 -14.41 -14.49 3.94
C LYS A 142 -15.41 -15.43 3.28
N GLU A 143 -16.33 -14.88 2.49
CA GLU A 143 -17.33 -15.63 1.74
C GLU A 143 -16.67 -16.57 0.71
N GLU A 144 -15.60 -16.11 0.06
CA GLU A 144 -14.84 -16.90 -0.91
C GLU A 144 -13.95 -17.95 -0.26
N LEU A 145 -13.65 -17.79 1.03
CA LEU A 145 -12.77 -18.66 1.79
C LEU A 145 -13.49 -19.85 2.43
N VAL A 146 -14.79 -19.74 2.70
CA VAL A 146 -15.55 -20.76 3.46
C VAL A 146 -15.30 -22.18 2.91
N GLY A 147 -14.89 -23.09 3.81
CA GLY A 147 -14.67 -24.51 3.53
C GLY A 147 -13.40 -24.83 2.76
N LYS A 148 -12.54 -23.85 2.43
CA LYS A 148 -11.26 -24.09 1.74
C LYS A 148 -10.15 -24.44 2.72
N LYS A 149 -9.14 -25.15 2.21
CA LYS A 149 -7.85 -25.33 2.86
C LYS A 149 -6.92 -24.22 2.40
N VAL A 150 -6.51 -23.36 3.31
CA VAL A 150 -5.67 -22.20 3.01
C VAL A 150 -4.26 -22.43 3.53
N THR A 151 -3.26 -22.30 2.66
CA THR A 151 -1.86 -22.28 3.08
C THR A 151 -1.29 -20.88 2.89
N MET A 152 -0.91 -20.25 4.00
CA MET A 152 -0.31 -18.92 4.05
C MET A 152 1.21 -19.01 4.08
N PHE A 153 1.89 -18.36 3.16
CA PHE A 153 3.36 -18.25 3.13
C PHE A 153 3.80 -16.86 3.61
N GLY A 154 4.53 -16.82 4.71
CA GLY A 154 5.04 -15.57 5.27
C GLY A 154 5.29 -15.67 6.77
N GLY A 155 5.73 -14.57 7.39
CA GLY A 155 6.06 -14.56 8.81
C GLY A 155 6.17 -13.16 9.41
N GLY A 156 5.68 -12.15 8.71
CA GLY A 156 5.46 -10.80 9.24
C GLY A 156 4.03 -10.60 9.72
N ASN A 157 3.76 -9.44 10.32
CA ASN A 157 2.43 -9.07 10.82
C ASN A 157 1.32 -9.33 9.79
N SER A 158 1.51 -8.90 8.54
CA SER A 158 0.48 -9.06 7.50
C SER A 158 0.13 -10.52 7.21
N ALA A 159 1.13 -11.41 7.16
CA ALA A 159 0.89 -12.83 6.91
C ALA A 159 0.13 -13.48 8.07
N ILE A 160 0.50 -13.17 9.31
CA ILE A 160 -0.15 -13.71 10.49
C ILE A 160 -1.57 -13.15 10.63
N ASP A 161 -1.76 -11.84 10.45
CA ASP A 161 -3.09 -11.23 10.50
C ASP A 161 -4.04 -11.85 9.46
N MET A 162 -3.56 -12.06 8.22
CA MET A 162 -4.34 -12.73 7.18
C MET A 162 -4.65 -14.19 7.53
N ALA A 163 -3.69 -14.92 8.11
CA ALA A 163 -3.91 -16.28 8.56
C ALA A 163 -4.97 -16.35 9.66
N LEU A 164 -4.93 -15.45 10.65
CA LEU A 164 -5.93 -15.35 11.72
C LEU A 164 -7.33 -14.99 11.18
N VAL A 165 -7.41 -14.14 10.17
CA VAL A 165 -8.68 -13.83 9.49
C VAL A 165 -9.20 -15.07 8.76
N ALA A 166 -8.36 -15.79 8.04
CA ALA A 166 -8.73 -17.01 7.32
C ALA A 166 -9.19 -18.12 8.26
N ASP A 167 -8.47 -18.36 9.36
CA ASP A 167 -8.75 -19.42 10.37
C ASP A 167 -10.17 -19.36 10.93
N SER A 168 -10.79 -18.18 10.91
CA SER A 168 -12.19 -18.02 11.37
C SER A 168 -13.22 -18.76 10.50
N VAL A 169 -12.87 -19.18 9.27
CA VAL A 169 -13.78 -19.79 8.28
C VAL A 169 -13.16 -20.90 7.45
N THR A 170 -11.88 -21.23 7.68
CA THR A 170 -11.10 -22.21 6.87
C THR A 170 -10.25 -23.13 7.74
N ASP A 171 -9.73 -24.20 7.12
CA ASP A 171 -8.59 -24.96 7.63
C ASP A 171 -7.31 -24.28 7.18
N THR A 172 -6.63 -23.59 8.12
CA THR A 172 -5.51 -22.71 7.81
C THR A 172 -4.18 -23.31 8.25
N THR A 173 -3.21 -23.31 7.34
CA THR A 173 -1.80 -23.63 7.62
C THR A 173 -0.95 -22.39 7.33
N ILE A 174 0.00 -22.05 8.21
CA ILE A 174 1.03 -21.04 7.95
C ILE A 174 2.40 -21.69 7.82
N VAL A 175 3.11 -21.32 6.75
CA VAL A 175 4.46 -21.83 6.44
C VAL A 175 5.46 -20.69 6.55
N HIS A 176 6.48 -20.84 7.37
CA HIS A 176 7.54 -19.86 7.56
C HIS A 176 8.93 -20.46 7.48
N ARG A 177 9.85 -19.75 6.75
CA ARG A 177 11.21 -20.24 6.47
C ARG A 177 12.19 -20.15 7.65
N ARG A 178 11.80 -19.52 8.76
CA ARG A 178 12.63 -19.29 9.94
C ARG A 178 12.02 -19.97 11.17
N PRO A 179 12.79 -20.16 12.25
CA PRO A 179 12.28 -20.70 13.50
C PRO A 179 11.30 -19.73 14.18
N ASP A 180 11.48 -18.42 13.96
CA ASP A 180 10.69 -17.39 14.65
C ASP A 180 10.01 -16.45 13.66
N PHE A 181 8.82 -16.00 14.00
CA PHE A 181 8.08 -14.98 13.24
C PHE A 181 8.70 -13.59 13.42
N ARG A 182 8.60 -12.76 12.38
CA ARG A 182 8.99 -11.34 12.41
C ARG A 182 7.74 -10.47 12.51
N ALA A 183 7.01 -10.65 13.58
CA ALA A 183 5.76 -9.93 13.84
C ALA A 183 5.76 -9.42 15.28
N ASP A 184 4.83 -8.51 15.57
CA ASP A 184 4.64 -7.99 16.91
C ASP A 184 4.27 -9.11 17.89
N GLU A 185 4.76 -9.04 19.12
CA GLU A 185 4.60 -10.08 20.12
C GLU A 185 3.13 -10.46 20.36
N LEU A 186 2.23 -9.46 20.44
CA LEU A 186 0.79 -9.70 20.58
C LEU A 186 0.17 -10.43 19.39
N THR A 187 0.68 -10.20 18.18
CA THR A 187 0.21 -10.88 16.97
C THR A 187 0.65 -12.35 16.97
N VAL A 188 1.89 -12.60 17.39
CA VAL A 188 2.42 -13.97 17.53
C VAL A 188 1.69 -14.72 18.66
N GLU A 189 1.37 -14.05 19.77
CA GLU A 189 0.59 -14.65 20.87
C GLU A 189 -0.79 -15.09 20.38
N LYS A 190 -1.52 -14.24 19.64
CA LYS A 190 -2.81 -14.61 19.03
C LYS A 190 -2.69 -15.83 18.11
N LEU A 191 -1.64 -15.87 17.27
CA LEU A 191 -1.37 -17.03 16.42
C LEU A 191 -1.12 -18.30 17.23
N ASN A 192 -0.41 -18.19 18.35
CA ASN A 192 -0.14 -19.34 19.22
C ASN A 192 -1.39 -19.86 19.93
N GLN A 193 -2.36 -19.00 20.18
CA GLN A 193 -3.67 -19.35 20.76
C GLN A 193 -4.68 -19.85 19.72
N SER A 194 -4.39 -19.73 18.41
CA SER A 194 -5.26 -20.19 17.32
C SER A 194 -5.08 -21.67 17.00
N ASN A 195 -5.99 -22.22 16.17
CA ASN A 195 -5.90 -23.60 15.65
C ASN A 195 -5.01 -23.72 14.39
N ILE A 196 -4.42 -22.63 13.94
CA ILE A 196 -3.59 -22.59 12.72
C ILE A 196 -2.41 -23.55 12.85
N ARG A 197 -2.31 -24.47 11.90
CA ARG A 197 -1.14 -25.35 11.78
C ARG A 197 0.09 -24.53 11.37
N LYS A 198 1.18 -24.63 12.14
CA LYS A 198 2.44 -23.93 11.88
C LYS A 198 3.49 -24.89 11.34
N ILE A 199 4.06 -24.60 10.17
CA ILE A 199 5.20 -25.34 9.59
C ILE A 199 6.36 -24.34 9.53
N MET A 200 7.23 -24.45 10.50
CA MET A 200 8.39 -23.55 10.67
C MET A 200 9.64 -24.17 10.00
N ASN A 201 10.67 -23.36 9.76
CA ASN A 201 11.89 -23.75 9.06
C ASN A 201 11.62 -24.41 7.69
N ALA A 202 10.54 -23.97 7.03
CA ALA A 202 10.06 -24.58 5.81
C ALA A 202 9.98 -23.59 4.65
N SER A 203 10.37 -24.04 3.47
CA SER A 203 10.32 -23.26 2.23
C SER A 203 9.42 -23.94 1.20
N LEU A 204 8.67 -23.12 0.44
CA LEU A 204 7.86 -23.62 -0.67
C LEU A 204 8.76 -24.16 -1.79
N VAL A 205 8.47 -25.37 -2.23
CA VAL A 205 9.18 -26.07 -3.33
C VAL A 205 8.37 -25.99 -4.62
N SER A 206 7.08 -26.33 -4.57
CA SER A 206 6.18 -26.29 -5.72
C SER A 206 4.74 -26.12 -5.30
N ILE A 207 3.93 -25.64 -6.23
CA ILE A 207 2.47 -25.57 -6.13
C ILE A 207 1.92 -26.55 -7.18
N ASN A 208 1.03 -27.44 -6.76
CA ASN A 208 0.61 -28.57 -7.58
C ASN A 208 -0.91 -28.58 -7.74
N GLY A 209 -1.36 -29.01 -8.90
CA GLY A 209 -2.77 -29.13 -9.25
C GLY A 209 -2.96 -29.46 -10.71
N SER A 210 -4.21 -29.47 -11.14
CA SER A 210 -4.59 -29.64 -12.55
C SER A 210 -5.13 -28.34 -13.13
N ASP A 211 -6.40 -28.05 -12.95
CA ASP A 211 -7.02 -26.78 -13.38
C ASP A 211 -6.87 -25.66 -12.33
N HIS A 212 -6.67 -26.02 -11.07
CA HIS A 212 -6.49 -25.15 -9.91
C HIS A 212 -5.59 -25.82 -8.88
N VAL A 213 -5.18 -25.07 -7.87
CA VAL A 213 -4.32 -25.58 -6.78
C VAL A 213 -5.04 -26.69 -6.03
N GLU A 214 -4.34 -27.81 -5.80
CA GLU A 214 -4.79 -28.98 -5.03
C GLU A 214 -3.87 -29.25 -3.83
N SER A 215 -2.58 -28.88 -3.95
CA SER A 215 -1.60 -29.03 -2.86
C SER A 215 -0.40 -28.12 -3.06
N VAL A 216 0.37 -27.96 -1.99
CA VAL A 216 1.71 -27.34 -2.04
C VAL A 216 2.74 -28.33 -1.48
N THR A 217 3.92 -28.38 -2.07
CA THR A 217 5.07 -29.11 -1.53
C THR A 217 5.99 -28.12 -0.82
N VAL A 218 6.29 -28.38 0.43
CA VAL A 218 7.25 -27.59 1.23
C VAL A 218 8.42 -28.47 1.67
N SER A 219 9.61 -27.90 1.72
CA SER A 219 10.80 -28.56 2.28
C SER A 219 11.00 -28.05 3.70
N GLN A 220 10.97 -28.95 4.67
CA GLN A 220 11.26 -28.69 6.09
C GLN A 220 12.45 -29.56 6.52
N ASP A 221 13.54 -28.95 6.95
CA ASP A 221 14.78 -29.65 7.38
C ASP A 221 15.29 -30.68 6.35
N GLY A 222 15.13 -30.39 5.05
CA GLY A 222 15.53 -31.24 3.93
C GLY A 222 14.56 -32.34 3.54
N MET A 223 13.41 -32.44 4.22
CA MET A 223 12.34 -33.36 3.89
C MET A 223 11.19 -32.65 3.21
N GLU A 224 10.64 -33.27 2.15
CA GLU A 224 9.47 -32.72 1.46
C GLU A 224 8.18 -33.19 2.14
N ILE A 225 7.29 -32.21 2.35
CA ILE A 225 5.96 -32.41 2.93
C ILE A 225 4.94 -31.89 1.94
N VAL A 226 3.96 -32.70 1.58
CA VAL A 226 2.82 -32.30 0.76
C VAL A 226 1.69 -31.83 1.69
N VAL A 227 1.23 -30.61 1.49
CA VAL A 227 0.14 -29.99 2.25
C VAL A 227 -1.06 -29.81 1.31
N PRO A 228 -2.19 -30.49 1.56
CA PRO A 228 -3.43 -30.27 0.79
C PRO A 228 -3.86 -28.80 0.90
N THR A 229 -4.10 -28.16 -0.23
CA THR A 229 -4.30 -26.70 -0.30
C THR A 229 -5.22 -26.36 -1.46
N ASP A 230 -6.29 -25.61 -1.21
CA ASP A 230 -7.16 -25.07 -2.26
C ASP A 230 -6.76 -23.63 -2.60
N LEU A 231 -6.13 -22.94 -1.65
CA LEU A 231 -5.65 -21.56 -1.82
C LEU A 231 -4.29 -21.37 -1.16
N ALA A 232 -3.27 -21.09 -1.96
CA ALA A 232 -1.95 -20.69 -1.52
C ALA A 232 -1.85 -19.16 -1.52
N VAL A 233 -1.71 -18.54 -0.34
CA VAL A 233 -1.57 -17.08 -0.21
C VAL A 233 -0.11 -16.74 0.08
N ILE A 234 0.55 -16.06 -0.85
CA ILE A 234 1.97 -15.71 -0.76
C ILE A 234 2.11 -14.29 -0.23
N ASN A 235 2.46 -14.16 1.05
CA ASN A 235 2.65 -12.87 1.73
C ASN A 235 4.06 -12.76 2.34
N ILE A 236 5.06 -12.70 1.45
CA ILE A 236 6.49 -12.60 1.82
C ILE A 236 7.04 -11.18 1.65
N GLY A 237 6.14 -10.23 1.50
CA GLY A 237 6.42 -8.82 1.27
C GLY A 237 6.06 -8.38 -0.15
N ILE A 238 6.16 -7.09 -0.34
CA ILE A 238 5.91 -6.41 -1.60
C ILE A 238 7.20 -5.76 -2.06
N SER A 239 7.40 -5.67 -3.37
CA SER A 239 8.37 -4.75 -3.95
C SER A 239 7.63 -3.49 -4.35
N ALA A 240 8.17 -2.35 -3.94
CA ALA A 240 7.74 -1.07 -4.45
C ALA A 240 8.15 -0.97 -5.93
N ASP A 241 7.22 -0.67 -6.80
CA ASP A 241 7.54 -0.24 -8.15
C ASP A 241 7.57 1.29 -8.16
N LEU A 242 8.75 1.82 -7.86
CA LEU A 242 9.02 3.25 -7.82
C LEU A 242 9.83 3.70 -9.05
N GLU A 243 9.86 2.89 -10.12
CA GLU A 243 10.63 3.23 -11.33
C GLU A 243 10.16 4.55 -11.98
N ASP A 244 8.88 4.88 -11.84
CA ASP A 244 8.36 6.15 -12.35
C ASP A 244 8.98 7.36 -11.62
N LEU A 245 9.37 7.24 -10.35
CA LEU A 245 10.04 8.32 -9.61
C LEU A 245 11.37 8.73 -10.25
N LYS A 246 12.08 7.78 -10.86
CA LYS A 246 13.32 8.07 -11.57
C LYS A 246 13.09 8.97 -12.78
N LYS A 247 11.94 8.83 -13.45
CA LYS A 247 11.56 9.63 -14.63
C LYS A 247 11.17 11.06 -14.26
N TRP A 248 10.78 11.30 -12.99
CA TRP A 248 10.34 12.62 -12.53
C TRP A 248 11.50 13.55 -12.14
N GLY A 249 12.76 13.07 -12.21
CA GLY A 249 13.96 13.87 -11.97
C GLY A 249 14.08 14.35 -10.52
N LEU A 250 13.70 13.49 -9.56
CA LEU A 250 13.73 13.75 -8.13
C LEU A 250 14.88 12.99 -7.46
N ASP A 251 15.42 13.54 -6.38
CA ASP A 251 16.46 12.87 -5.62
C ASP A 251 15.88 11.69 -4.83
N LEU A 252 16.52 10.53 -5.00
CA LEU A 252 16.13 9.28 -4.35
C LEU A 252 17.21 8.81 -3.38
N THR A 253 16.81 8.03 -2.38
CA THR A 253 17.74 7.24 -1.56
C THR A 253 18.28 6.04 -2.35
N GLU A 254 19.22 5.30 -1.78
CA GLU A 254 19.72 4.05 -2.36
C GLU A 254 18.60 3.00 -2.49
N GLU A 255 17.62 3.03 -1.59
CA GLU A 255 16.44 2.17 -1.63
C GLU A 255 15.36 2.64 -2.61
N GLY A 256 15.55 3.77 -3.30
CA GLY A 256 14.63 4.32 -4.30
C GLY A 256 13.49 5.14 -3.72
N LEU A 257 13.55 5.57 -2.45
CA LEU A 257 12.56 6.44 -1.82
C LEU A 257 12.88 7.92 -2.11
N LEU A 258 11.87 8.77 -2.14
CA LEU A 258 12.00 10.21 -2.32
C LEU A 258 12.68 10.86 -1.11
N LYS A 259 13.78 11.55 -1.32
CA LYS A 259 14.39 12.38 -0.29
C LYS A 259 13.57 13.66 -0.10
N VAL A 260 13.15 13.92 1.14
CA VAL A 260 12.42 15.13 1.50
C VAL A 260 13.01 15.78 2.74
N GLY A 261 12.80 17.11 2.88
CA GLY A 261 13.02 17.82 4.12
C GLY A 261 11.88 17.60 5.13
N THR A 262 12.01 18.15 6.33
CA THR A 262 10.94 18.14 7.34
C THR A 262 9.71 18.97 6.92
N ASP A 263 9.85 19.78 5.90
CA ASP A 263 8.79 20.53 5.22
C ASP A 263 8.16 19.78 4.04
N MET A 264 8.52 18.50 3.87
CA MET A 264 8.04 17.63 2.80
C MET A 264 8.43 18.12 1.39
N ALA A 265 9.33 19.09 1.24
CA ALA A 265 9.84 19.53 -0.04
C ALA A 265 10.80 18.50 -0.65
N THR A 266 10.66 18.26 -1.95
CA THR A 266 11.59 17.43 -2.74
C THR A 266 12.73 18.27 -3.30
N SER A 267 13.62 17.66 -4.09
CA SER A 267 14.70 18.37 -4.79
C SER A 267 14.23 19.32 -5.89
N ARG A 268 12.96 19.23 -6.33
CA ARG A 268 12.38 20.12 -7.36
C ARG A 268 11.41 21.13 -6.72
N PRO A 269 11.58 22.45 -6.97
CA PRO A 269 10.67 23.47 -6.46
C PRO A 269 9.22 23.22 -6.89
N GLY A 270 8.27 23.46 -5.97
CA GLY A 270 6.84 23.27 -6.21
C GLY A 270 6.38 21.80 -6.14
N ILE A 271 7.30 20.86 -5.96
CA ILE A 271 6.98 19.44 -5.81
C ILE A 271 7.26 19.01 -4.36
N PHE A 272 6.23 18.48 -3.71
CA PHE A 272 6.26 17.96 -2.34
C PHE A 272 5.95 16.47 -2.37
N ALA A 273 6.31 15.75 -1.30
CA ALA A 273 5.98 14.33 -1.21
C ALA A 273 5.68 13.91 0.22
N CYS A 274 4.86 12.85 0.39
CA CYS A 274 4.46 12.34 1.69
C CYS A 274 4.09 10.85 1.64
N GLY A 275 3.95 10.25 2.81
CA GLY A 275 3.57 8.86 2.95
C GLY A 275 4.76 7.91 2.81
N ASP A 276 4.48 6.65 2.45
CA ASP A 276 5.51 5.60 2.46
C ASP A 276 6.57 5.74 1.36
N ALA A 277 6.32 6.62 0.36
CA ALA A 277 7.25 6.91 -0.73
C ALA A 277 8.45 7.78 -0.30
N VAL A 278 8.38 8.44 0.85
CA VAL A 278 9.40 9.39 1.29
C VAL A 278 10.33 8.81 2.34
N ASP A 279 11.55 9.36 2.40
CA ASP A 279 12.51 9.09 3.44
C ASP A 279 13.16 10.39 3.96
N TYR A 280 13.30 10.46 5.29
CA TYR A 280 14.00 11.49 6.04
C TYR A 280 14.39 10.95 7.41
N PRO A 281 15.35 11.57 8.15
CA PRO A 281 15.75 11.10 9.48
C PRO A 281 14.58 10.98 10.45
N GLY A 282 14.38 9.79 11.02
CA GLY A 282 13.28 9.50 11.95
C GLY A 282 11.95 9.11 11.30
N LYS A 283 11.95 8.79 10.01
CA LYS A 283 10.77 8.31 9.28
C LYS A 283 10.30 6.94 9.76
N PHE A 284 9.01 6.85 10.08
CA PHE A 284 8.30 5.59 10.30
C PHE A 284 7.09 5.47 9.37
N LYS A 285 6.89 4.30 8.77
CA LYS A 285 5.78 4.01 7.85
C LYS A 285 4.54 3.64 8.65
N GLN A 286 3.71 4.64 8.95
CA GLN A 286 2.43 4.50 9.66
C GLN A 286 1.37 5.35 8.96
N ILE A 287 0.09 4.95 9.06
CA ILE A 287 -1.02 5.72 8.47
C ILE A 287 -1.04 7.14 9.02
N THR A 288 -0.93 7.29 10.33
CA THR A 288 -0.95 8.61 11.02
C THR A 288 0.24 9.49 10.64
N THR A 289 1.44 8.91 10.50
CA THR A 289 2.63 9.62 10.02
C THR A 289 2.39 10.13 8.60
N ALA A 290 1.93 9.27 7.70
CA ALA A 290 1.65 9.62 6.31
C ALA A 290 0.61 10.74 6.17
N MET A 291 -0.42 10.75 7.02
CA MET A 291 -1.44 11.82 7.05
C MET A 291 -0.88 13.13 7.63
N GLY A 292 -0.04 13.07 8.65
CA GLY A 292 0.65 14.24 9.20
C GLY A 292 1.60 14.89 8.19
N GLU A 293 2.37 14.08 7.47
CA GLU A 293 3.22 14.54 6.37
C GLU A 293 2.41 15.17 5.24
N ALA A 294 1.27 14.58 4.87
CA ALA A 294 0.35 15.13 3.87
C ALA A 294 -0.16 16.52 4.28
N THR A 295 -0.48 16.72 5.55
CA THR A 295 -0.85 18.03 6.09
C THR A 295 0.27 19.05 5.91
N THR A 296 1.51 18.68 6.26
CA THR A 296 2.70 19.53 6.09
C THR A 296 2.91 19.86 4.60
N ALA A 297 2.89 18.84 3.72
CA ALA A 297 3.05 19.03 2.29
C ALA A 297 2.05 20.01 1.69
N VAL A 298 0.77 19.93 2.09
CA VAL A 298 -0.26 20.87 1.64
C VAL A 298 -0.01 22.29 2.13
N LEU A 299 0.37 22.46 3.41
CA LEU A 299 0.64 23.79 3.95
C LEU A 299 1.84 24.43 3.22
N MET A 300 2.84 23.66 2.88
CA MET A 300 3.99 24.14 2.11
C MET A 300 3.64 24.40 0.64
N ALA A 301 2.86 23.55 0.00
CA ALA A 301 2.33 23.80 -1.34
C ALA A 301 1.47 25.08 -1.37
N HIS A 302 0.60 25.27 -0.38
CA HIS A 302 -0.19 26.48 -0.26
C HIS A 302 0.69 27.73 -0.09
N LYS A 303 1.74 27.65 0.76
CA LYS A 303 2.74 28.71 0.91
C LYS A 303 3.43 29.03 -0.41
N PHE A 304 3.82 28.02 -1.15
CA PHE A 304 4.47 28.14 -2.45
C PHE A 304 3.58 28.85 -3.49
N VAL A 305 2.30 28.43 -3.57
CA VAL A 305 1.35 28.88 -4.60
C VAL A 305 0.75 30.26 -4.26
N LYS A 306 0.30 30.48 -3.03
CA LYS A 306 -0.50 31.65 -2.62
C LYS A 306 0.32 32.74 -1.94
N LYS A 307 1.55 32.45 -1.50
CA LYS A 307 2.42 33.38 -0.74
C LYS A 307 1.63 34.13 0.35
N PRO A 308 0.94 33.44 1.28
CA PRO A 308 0.07 34.07 2.26
C PRO A 308 0.85 34.98 3.20
N TYR A 309 0.15 35.96 3.83
CA TYR A 309 0.76 37.01 4.68
C TYR A 309 1.64 36.48 5.83
N TRP A 310 1.33 35.31 6.37
CA TRP A 310 2.06 34.66 7.46
C TRP A 310 3.40 34.02 7.01
N THR A 311 3.75 34.14 5.73
CA THR A 311 5.01 33.61 5.17
C THR A 311 6.05 34.70 4.89
N LYS A 312 5.75 35.95 5.30
CA LYS A 312 6.66 37.08 5.13
C LYS A 312 7.77 37.05 6.16
#